data_9328364b189471228e479d2d49751fa7
#
_entry.id   9328364b189471228e479d2d49751fa7
#
_cell.length_a   1.000
_cell.length_b   1.000
_cell.length_c   1.000
_cell.angle_alpha   90.00
_cell.angle_beta   90.00
_cell.angle_gamma   90.00
#
_symmetry.space_group_name_H-M   'P 1'
#
loop_
_entity.id
_entity.type
_entity.pdbx_description
1 polymer ?
#
loop_
_entity_poly.entity_id
_entity_poly.type
_entity_poly.pdbx_seq_one_letter_code
_entity_poly.pdbx_strand_id
1 'polypeptide(L)'
;MLSLSTGTLLAFPHPEVMGKSSQRTLTFKERVVYQQAIEEVYWRHRIWPTSNASTKPPLDKVMSQAKIAKKVEDYLRKSQALEDQWQRPLSAEQLQAAMDRMASHTKQPEVLHELFKALGNDAFVIAECLARPVLTERLVGDLSAPDNKGRFDSARSEGLRSVSMETTVANGSYTPPRIAEGNPPCTDDNWAPTCVTNAPAARIYHSAVWTGTEMIVWGGIGVGFQYVNTGGRYNPSTDSWTATSTSNAPSSRYGHTAVWTGTEMIVWGGSGGFNYLNTGGRYNPSTDSWTDTSSVERRHAPSARRGHTAVWTGSQMIIWGGRDGSNFLNTGGRYNPGMDSWTATSIPTAPSGREAHTAVWAGNEMIIWGGDRFGSSYMNTGGRYNPTTDTWAATSTSTAPSPRALHTVVWAGSEMIVWGGVNDSGVLNTGGRYNSGSDTWIATSTSNAPSARQFHASVWCGSEMIVWGGSGVNTGGRYNPTTDMWAATSTIDAPEARETHTAVWSGSEMIVWGGGNNNTLLNTGGRYGPAPAVTCPPTPTATITPFFRPTPAPRPRPTHSPPPPS
;
A
#
# COMPACT_ATOMS: atom_id res chain seq x y z
N MET A 1 54.37 -44.87 -32.32
CA MET A 1 53.13 -45.59 -32.66
C MET A 1 52.20 -45.47 -31.47
N LEU A 2 51.29 -44.54 -31.50
CA LEU A 2 50.10 -44.49 -30.61
C LEU A 2 49.03 -43.69 -31.37
N SER A 3 47.97 -44.38 -31.68
CA SER A 3 46.83 -43.94 -32.45
C SER A 3 45.94 -43.06 -31.57
N LEU A 4 45.63 -41.83 -32.02
CA LEU A 4 44.59 -40.96 -31.46
C LEU A 4 43.26 -41.28 -32.15
N SER A 5 42.31 -41.84 -31.44
CA SER A 5 40.91 -41.98 -31.88
C SER A 5 40.12 -40.74 -31.54
N THR A 6 39.66 -40.04 -32.55
CA THR A 6 38.72 -38.92 -32.45
C THR A 6 37.33 -39.45 -32.12
N GLY A 7 36.86 -39.19 -30.92
CA GLY A 7 35.48 -39.44 -30.51
C GLY A 7 34.56 -38.29 -30.93
N THR A 8 33.67 -38.56 -31.84
CA THR A 8 32.58 -37.67 -32.27
C THR A 8 31.51 -37.63 -31.20
N LEU A 9 31.32 -36.47 -30.54
CA LEU A 9 30.20 -36.23 -29.64
C LEU A 9 28.92 -36.08 -30.49
N LEU A 10 28.04 -37.05 -30.45
CA LEU A 10 26.68 -36.92 -30.93
C LEU A 10 25.87 -36.08 -29.93
N ALA A 11 25.48 -34.88 -30.33
CA ALA A 11 24.51 -34.06 -29.64
C ALA A 11 23.14 -34.70 -29.75
N PHE A 12 22.57 -35.15 -28.65
CA PHE A 12 21.17 -35.52 -28.57
C PHE A 12 20.32 -34.24 -28.53
N PRO A 13 19.29 -34.11 -29.38
CA PRO A 13 18.36 -33.01 -29.26
C PRO A 13 17.53 -33.19 -27.97
N HIS A 14 17.51 -32.17 -27.13
CA HIS A 14 16.55 -32.10 -26.05
C HIS A 14 15.14 -32.04 -26.64
N PRO A 15 14.19 -32.87 -26.19
CA PRO A 15 12.81 -32.71 -26.58
C PRO A 15 12.30 -31.38 -26.00
N GLU A 16 11.96 -30.45 -26.88
CA GLU A 16 11.08 -29.34 -26.55
C GLU A 16 9.77 -29.94 -26.02
N VAL A 17 9.55 -29.80 -24.71
CA VAL A 17 8.25 -30.09 -24.12
C VAL A 17 7.32 -28.94 -24.55
N MET A 18 6.75 -29.09 -25.75
CA MET A 18 5.53 -28.37 -26.10
C MET A 18 4.46 -28.79 -25.10
N GLY A 19 4.22 -27.96 -24.11
CA GLY A 19 3.13 -28.11 -23.16
C GLY A 19 1.81 -28.14 -23.93
N LYS A 20 1.23 -29.33 -24.11
CA LYS A 20 -0.17 -29.46 -24.49
C LYS A 20 -0.99 -28.74 -23.42
N SER A 21 -1.60 -27.63 -23.78
CA SER A 21 -2.67 -26.98 -23.01
C SER A 21 -3.81 -28.00 -22.90
N SER A 22 -3.83 -28.80 -21.82
CA SER A 22 -4.95 -29.67 -21.53
C SER A 22 -6.04 -28.80 -20.88
N GLN A 23 -7.19 -28.74 -21.53
CA GLN A 23 -8.41 -28.21 -20.92
C GLN A 23 -8.77 -29.13 -19.74
N ARG A 24 -8.44 -28.70 -18.53
CA ARG A 24 -8.78 -29.40 -17.30
C ARG A 24 -10.05 -28.78 -16.73
N THR A 25 -11.06 -29.59 -16.41
CA THR A 25 -12.32 -29.16 -15.80
C THR A 25 -12.53 -29.87 -14.46
N LEU A 26 -13.24 -29.24 -13.55
CA LEU A 26 -13.70 -29.85 -12.31
C LEU A 26 -15.22 -30.02 -12.37
N THR A 27 -15.68 -31.21 -12.10
CA THR A 27 -17.11 -31.50 -11.94
C THR A 27 -17.64 -30.89 -10.64
N PHE A 28 -18.93 -30.65 -10.56
CA PHE A 28 -19.58 -30.17 -9.32
C PHE A 28 -19.29 -31.09 -8.12
N LYS A 29 -19.29 -32.41 -8.34
CA LYS A 29 -19.00 -33.39 -7.29
C LYS A 29 -17.57 -33.24 -6.75
N GLU A 30 -16.59 -33.06 -7.62
CA GLU A 30 -15.18 -32.83 -7.22
C GLU A 30 -15.06 -31.52 -6.44
N ARG A 31 -15.71 -30.45 -6.89
CA ARG A 31 -15.72 -29.16 -6.17
C ARG A 31 -16.32 -29.29 -4.76
N VAL A 32 -17.38 -30.10 -4.59
CA VAL A 32 -17.97 -30.36 -3.27
C VAL A 32 -17.00 -31.12 -2.36
N VAL A 33 -16.25 -32.10 -2.91
CA VAL A 33 -15.22 -32.83 -2.15
C VAL A 33 -14.11 -31.88 -1.68
N TYR A 34 -13.60 -31.03 -2.57
CA TYR A 34 -12.58 -30.05 -2.22
C TYR A 34 -13.11 -29.00 -1.25
N GLN A 35 -14.34 -28.54 -1.39
CA GLN A 35 -14.96 -27.62 -0.45
C GLN A 35 -15.09 -28.23 0.94
N GLN A 36 -15.41 -29.53 1.04
CA GLN A 36 -15.42 -30.24 2.33
C GLN A 36 -14.03 -30.24 2.95
N ALA A 37 -12.99 -30.54 2.20
CA ALA A 37 -11.61 -30.55 2.69
C ALA A 37 -11.19 -29.14 3.21
N ILE A 38 -11.58 -28.07 2.51
CA ILE A 38 -11.38 -26.69 2.95
C ILE A 38 -12.09 -26.43 4.29
N GLU A 39 -13.36 -26.81 4.41
CA GLU A 39 -14.16 -26.59 5.63
C GLU A 39 -13.60 -27.38 6.82
N GLU A 40 -13.04 -28.58 6.60
CA GLU A 40 -12.37 -29.37 7.64
C GLU A 40 -11.14 -28.69 8.18
N VAL A 41 -10.32 -28.06 7.32
CA VAL A 41 -9.17 -27.26 7.76
C VAL A 41 -9.65 -26.06 8.57
N TYR A 42 -10.59 -25.26 8.07
CA TYR A 42 -11.13 -24.12 8.82
C TYR A 42 -11.76 -24.53 10.13
N TRP A 43 -12.51 -25.64 10.16
CA TRP A 43 -13.10 -26.15 11.39
C TRP A 43 -12.05 -26.54 12.41
N ARG A 44 -10.96 -27.18 12.00
CA ARG A 44 -9.84 -27.57 12.86
C ARG A 44 -9.22 -26.38 13.58
N HIS A 45 -9.02 -25.28 12.89
CA HIS A 45 -8.42 -24.04 13.41
C HIS A 45 -9.41 -23.11 14.11
N ARG A 46 -10.71 -23.38 14.02
CA ARG A 46 -11.72 -22.57 14.71
C ARG A 46 -11.65 -22.76 16.22
N ILE A 47 -11.53 -21.64 16.96
CA ILE A 47 -11.54 -21.64 18.42
C ILE A 47 -12.87 -22.18 18.93
N TRP A 48 -12.82 -23.12 19.85
CA TRP A 48 -13.99 -23.63 20.59
C TRP A 48 -13.94 -23.03 21.99
N PRO A 49 -14.88 -22.16 22.39
CA PRO A 49 -14.86 -21.50 23.69
C PRO A 49 -14.88 -22.49 24.84
N THR A 50 -14.07 -22.26 25.85
CA THR A 50 -14.01 -23.09 27.07
C THR A 50 -15.31 -23.04 27.88
N SER A 51 -16.16 -22.04 27.65
CA SER A 51 -17.51 -21.92 28.22
C SER A 51 -18.51 -22.97 27.69
N ASN A 52 -18.19 -23.66 26.59
CA ASN A 52 -19.03 -24.71 26.06
C ASN A 52 -18.84 -25.99 26.90
N ALA A 53 -19.96 -26.53 27.42
CA ALA A 53 -19.98 -27.71 28.28
C ALA A 53 -19.58 -29.02 27.57
N SER A 54 -19.41 -29.04 26.27
CA SER A 54 -19.09 -30.21 25.45
C SER A 54 -17.78 -30.07 24.69
N THR A 55 -17.16 -31.19 24.37
CA THR A 55 -16.00 -31.25 23.47
C THR A 55 -16.43 -30.76 22.07
N LYS A 56 -15.47 -30.15 21.31
CA LYS A 56 -15.70 -29.66 19.95
C LYS A 56 -16.23 -30.82 19.08
N PRO A 57 -17.46 -30.70 18.52
CA PRO A 57 -18.02 -31.76 17.69
C PRO A 57 -17.28 -31.86 16.35
N PRO A 58 -17.29 -33.00 15.66
CA PRO A 58 -16.75 -33.14 14.32
C PRO A 58 -17.58 -32.31 13.31
N LEU A 59 -16.97 -31.95 12.16
CA LEU A 59 -17.57 -31.03 11.17
C LEU A 59 -18.93 -31.52 10.66
N ASP A 60 -19.09 -32.82 10.41
CA ASP A 60 -20.34 -33.41 9.89
C ASP A 60 -21.55 -33.19 10.79
N LYS A 61 -21.34 -33.00 12.10
CA LYS A 61 -22.41 -32.65 13.06
C LYS A 61 -22.81 -31.19 13.01
N VAL A 62 -21.97 -30.33 12.47
CA VAL A 62 -22.17 -28.86 12.42
C VAL A 62 -22.54 -28.40 11.01
N MET A 63 -21.98 -29.04 9.99
CA MET A 63 -22.18 -28.71 8.60
C MET A 63 -22.50 -29.95 7.77
N SER A 64 -23.74 -30.05 7.30
CA SER A 64 -24.17 -31.16 6.45
C SER A 64 -23.58 -31.05 5.04
N GLN A 65 -23.48 -32.18 4.34
CA GLN A 65 -23.08 -32.27 2.92
C GLN A 65 -23.92 -31.32 2.03
N ALA A 66 -25.23 -31.19 2.31
CA ALA A 66 -26.11 -30.29 1.58
C ALA A 66 -25.71 -28.81 1.75
N LYS A 67 -25.23 -28.40 2.94
CA LYS A 67 -24.73 -27.05 3.17
C LYS A 67 -23.43 -26.80 2.43
N ILE A 68 -22.54 -27.79 2.34
CA ILE A 68 -21.28 -27.71 1.57
C ILE A 68 -21.59 -27.60 0.09
N ALA A 69 -22.47 -28.46 -0.45
CA ALA A 69 -22.90 -28.40 -1.84
C ALA A 69 -23.52 -27.05 -2.20
N LYS A 70 -24.33 -26.47 -1.30
CA LYS A 70 -24.92 -25.15 -1.49
C LYS A 70 -23.86 -24.03 -1.56
N LYS A 71 -22.80 -24.07 -0.77
CA LYS A 71 -21.70 -23.12 -0.87
C LYS A 71 -21.05 -23.16 -2.26
N VAL A 72 -20.81 -24.36 -2.80
CA VAL A 72 -20.25 -24.55 -4.14
C VAL A 72 -21.22 -23.97 -5.19
N GLU A 73 -22.49 -24.30 -5.11
CA GLU A 73 -23.52 -23.78 -6.00
C GLU A 73 -23.59 -22.23 -5.97
N ASP A 74 -23.54 -21.65 -4.77
CA ASP A 74 -23.64 -20.19 -4.58
C ASP A 74 -22.48 -19.45 -5.22
N TYR A 75 -21.21 -19.87 -5.05
CA TYR A 75 -20.10 -19.19 -5.69
C TYR A 75 -20.04 -19.42 -7.21
N LEU A 76 -20.43 -20.60 -7.71
CA LEU A 76 -20.50 -20.85 -9.14
C LEU A 76 -21.55 -19.97 -9.81
N ARG A 77 -22.73 -19.83 -9.19
CA ARG A 77 -23.80 -18.93 -9.64
C ARG A 77 -23.34 -17.47 -9.68
N LYS A 78 -22.62 -17.02 -8.64
CA LYS A 78 -22.05 -15.67 -8.60
C LYS A 78 -20.98 -15.47 -9.67
N SER A 79 -20.12 -16.47 -9.91
CA SER A 79 -19.12 -16.44 -10.96
C SER A 79 -19.74 -16.34 -12.35
N GLN A 80 -20.82 -17.12 -12.59
CA GLN A 80 -21.58 -17.07 -13.82
C GLN A 80 -22.27 -15.72 -14.02
N ALA A 81 -22.85 -15.14 -12.96
CA ALA A 81 -23.47 -13.83 -13.03
C ALA A 81 -22.45 -12.72 -13.38
N LEU A 82 -21.20 -12.80 -12.89
CA LEU A 82 -20.14 -11.86 -13.31
C LEU A 82 -19.89 -11.91 -14.82
N GLU A 83 -19.94 -13.09 -15.42
CA GLU A 83 -19.75 -13.27 -16.86
C GLU A 83 -20.97 -12.80 -17.65
N ASP A 84 -22.17 -13.30 -17.31
CA ASP A 84 -23.38 -13.12 -18.12
C ASP A 84 -23.98 -11.72 -18.00
N GLN A 85 -23.96 -11.12 -16.79
CA GLN A 85 -24.67 -9.86 -16.53
C GLN A 85 -23.75 -8.66 -16.54
N TRP A 86 -22.50 -8.83 -16.08
CA TRP A 86 -21.52 -7.74 -16.03
C TRP A 86 -20.44 -7.84 -17.10
N GLN A 87 -20.45 -8.90 -17.94
CA GLN A 87 -19.45 -9.17 -18.99
C GLN A 87 -18.02 -9.08 -18.45
N ARG A 88 -17.81 -9.59 -17.23
CA ARG A 88 -16.53 -9.65 -16.53
C ARG A 88 -16.17 -11.09 -16.13
N PRO A 89 -15.87 -11.96 -17.12
CA PRO A 89 -15.41 -13.31 -16.81
C PRO A 89 -14.13 -13.25 -15.98
N LEU A 90 -14.00 -14.18 -15.04
CA LEU A 90 -12.77 -14.31 -14.26
C LEU A 90 -11.66 -14.89 -15.11
N SER A 91 -10.60 -14.13 -15.36
CA SER A 91 -9.45 -14.61 -16.13
C SER A 91 -8.49 -15.45 -15.28
N ALA A 92 -7.65 -16.26 -15.96
CA ALA A 92 -6.63 -17.07 -15.31
C ALA A 92 -5.60 -16.20 -14.56
N GLU A 93 -5.24 -15.04 -15.12
CA GLU A 93 -4.32 -14.08 -14.51
C GLU A 93 -4.90 -13.48 -13.22
N GLN A 94 -6.21 -13.22 -13.19
CA GLN A 94 -6.89 -12.73 -11.99
C GLN A 94 -6.92 -13.79 -10.88
N LEU A 95 -7.12 -15.06 -11.23
CA LEU A 95 -7.08 -16.17 -10.28
C LEU A 95 -5.66 -16.41 -9.77
N GLN A 96 -4.65 -16.36 -10.64
CA GLN A 96 -3.23 -16.42 -10.23
C GLN A 96 -2.89 -15.29 -9.28
N ALA A 97 -3.23 -14.05 -9.63
CA ALA A 97 -2.99 -12.89 -8.77
C ALA A 97 -3.76 -12.97 -7.43
N ALA A 98 -4.90 -13.65 -7.38
CA ALA A 98 -5.62 -13.90 -6.13
C ALA A 98 -4.90 -14.93 -5.26
N MET A 99 -4.38 -16.02 -5.86
CA MET A 99 -3.55 -17.01 -5.17
C MET A 99 -2.27 -16.40 -4.62
N ASP A 100 -1.55 -15.63 -5.41
CA ASP A 100 -0.31 -14.96 -5.01
C ASP A 100 -0.57 -13.99 -3.86
N ARG A 101 -1.69 -13.27 -3.91
CA ARG A 101 -2.13 -12.38 -2.83
C ARG A 101 -2.47 -13.12 -1.54
N MET A 102 -3.18 -14.26 -1.63
CA MET A 102 -3.44 -15.10 -0.45
C MET A 102 -2.15 -15.60 0.17
N ALA A 103 -1.21 -16.05 -0.65
CA ALA A 103 0.07 -16.59 -0.20
C ALA A 103 0.98 -15.53 0.42
N SER A 104 1.00 -14.32 -0.15
CA SER A 104 1.87 -13.22 0.31
C SER A 104 1.30 -12.41 1.48
N HIS A 105 -0.03 -12.44 1.71
CA HIS A 105 -0.67 -11.62 2.73
C HIS A 105 -1.39 -12.43 3.82
N THR A 106 -1.21 -13.74 3.85
CA THR A 106 -1.82 -14.57 4.90
C THR A 106 -1.24 -14.24 6.27
N LYS A 107 -2.12 -14.12 7.26
CA LYS A 107 -1.73 -13.99 8.68
C LYS A 107 -1.57 -15.36 9.37
N GLN A 108 -1.91 -16.43 8.66
CA GLN A 108 -1.90 -17.81 9.17
C GLN A 108 -1.30 -18.74 8.09
N PRO A 109 0.02 -18.66 7.84
CA PRO A 109 0.67 -19.44 6.79
C PRO A 109 0.52 -20.94 7.00
N GLU A 110 0.52 -21.42 8.24
CA GLU A 110 0.28 -22.81 8.58
C GLU A 110 -1.11 -23.29 8.14
N VAL A 111 -2.14 -22.46 8.33
CA VAL A 111 -3.51 -22.78 7.89
C VAL A 111 -3.58 -22.81 6.36
N LEU A 112 -2.91 -21.87 5.70
CA LEU A 112 -2.88 -21.82 4.24
C LEU A 112 -2.11 -23.01 3.66
N HIS A 113 -1.02 -23.46 4.30
CA HIS A 113 -0.32 -24.69 3.93
C HIS A 113 -1.21 -25.92 4.06
N GLU A 114 -1.96 -26.02 5.16
CA GLU A 114 -2.92 -27.11 5.33
C GLU A 114 -4.01 -27.09 4.28
N LEU A 115 -4.52 -25.90 3.91
CA LEU A 115 -5.48 -25.72 2.82
C LEU A 115 -4.91 -26.20 1.47
N PHE A 116 -3.69 -25.78 1.12
CA PHE A 116 -3.04 -26.20 -0.10
C PHE A 116 -2.79 -27.71 -0.14
N LYS A 117 -2.33 -28.27 1.00
CA LYS A 117 -2.16 -29.73 1.16
C LYS A 117 -3.48 -30.48 1.02
N ALA A 118 -4.58 -29.97 1.61
CA ALA A 118 -5.90 -30.56 1.50
C ALA A 118 -6.44 -30.53 0.05
N LEU A 119 -5.95 -29.59 -0.77
CA LEU A 119 -6.22 -29.48 -2.20
C LEU A 119 -5.17 -30.20 -3.09
N GLY A 120 -4.32 -31.06 -2.49
CA GLY A 120 -3.31 -31.84 -3.18
C GLY A 120 -2.12 -31.03 -3.68
N ASN A 121 -1.92 -29.79 -3.21
CA ASN A 121 -0.93 -28.82 -3.73
C ASN A 121 -1.06 -28.58 -5.23
N ASP A 122 -2.24 -28.82 -5.79
CA ASP A 122 -2.54 -28.66 -7.21
C ASP A 122 -2.96 -27.22 -7.49
N ALA A 123 -2.14 -26.49 -8.24
CA ALA A 123 -2.36 -25.07 -8.52
C ALA A 123 -3.71 -24.80 -9.20
N PHE A 124 -4.16 -25.70 -10.07
CA PHE A 124 -5.46 -25.58 -10.72
C PHE A 124 -6.62 -25.75 -9.73
N VAL A 125 -6.54 -26.74 -8.84
CA VAL A 125 -7.55 -26.96 -7.80
C VAL A 125 -7.58 -25.81 -6.81
N ILE A 126 -6.41 -25.28 -6.42
CA ILE A 126 -6.28 -24.09 -5.54
C ILE A 126 -6.92 -22.87 -6.22
N ALA A 127 -6.63 -22.62 -7.49
CA ALA A 127 -7.23 -21.51 -8.24
C ALA A 127 -8.75 -21.62 -8.28
N GLU A 128 -9.28 -22.80 -8.60
CA GLU A 128 -10.69 -23.03 -8.86
C GLU A 128 -11.54 -23.22 -7.59
N CYS A 129 -11.00 -23.81 -6.53
CA CYS A 129 -11.75 -24.15 -5.32
C CYS A 129 -11.47 -23.23 -4.13
N LEU A 130 -10.34 -22.52 -4.12
CA LEU A 130 -10.00 -21.60 -3.03
C LEU A 130 -9.96 -20.13 -3.50
N ALA A 131 -9.27 -19.81 -4.62
CA ALA A 131 -9.14 -18.43 -5.09
C ALA A 131 -10.41 -17.90 -5.77
N ARG A 132 -11.04 -18.72 -6.63
CA ARG A 132 -12.28 -18.32 -7.34
C ARG A 132 -13.42 -17.90 -6.40
N PRO A 133 -13.78 -18.66 -5.36
CA PRO A 133 -14.81 -18.23 -4.41
C PRO A 133 -14.52 -16.88 -3.75
N VAL A 134 -13.27 -16.68 -3.28
CA VAL A 134 -12.86 -15.43 -2.60
C VAL A 134 -12.89 -14.25 -3.55
N LEU A 135 -12.38 -14.42 -4.77
CA LEU A 135 -12.37 -13.36 -5.78
C LEU A 135 -13.80 -13.00 -6.25
N THR A 136 -14.64 -14.02 -6.43
CA THR A 136 -16.05 -13.84 -6.80
C THR A 136 -16.83 -13.04 -5.75
N GLU A 137 -16.71 -13.40 -4.46
CA GLU A 137 -17.37 -12.67 -3.37
C GLU A 137 -16.93 -11.21 -3.32
N ARG A 138 -15.63 -10.95 -3.49
CA ARG A 138 -15.10 -9.60 -3.51
C ARG A 138 -15.66 -8.77 -4.66
N LEU A 139 -15.61 -9.30 -5.89
CA LEU A 139 -16.09 -8.59 -7.08
C LEU A 139 -17.59 -8.34 -7.07
N VAL A 140 -18.37 -9.31 -6.59
CA VAL A 140 -19.83 -9.14 -6.40
C VAL A 140 -20.10 -8.12 -5.30
N GLY A 141 -19.33 -8.11 -4.21
CA GLY A 141 -19.44 -7.09 -3.15
C GLY A 141 -19.19 -5.68 -3.70
N ASP A 142 -18.15 -5.52 -4.52
CA ASP A 142 -17.80 -4.23 -5.15
C ASP A 142 -18.90 -3.75 -6.13
N LEU A 143 -19.63 -4.66 -6.77
CA LEU A 143 -20.71 -4.36 -7.72
C LEU A 143 -22.08 -4.21 -7.04
N SER A 144 -22.25 -4.67 -5.79
CA SER A 144 -23.51 -4.66 -5.03
C SER A 144 -23.76 -3.35 -4.28
N ALA A 145 -23.12 -2.23 -4.70
CA ALA A 145 -23.49 -0.89 -4.21
C ALA A 145 -25.00 -0.61 -4.42
N PRO A 146 -25.64 0.25 -3.62
CA PRO A 146 -27.10 0.44 -3.56
C PRO A 146 -27.79 0.61 -4.91
N ASP A 147 -27.12 1.20 -5.90
CA ASP A 147 -27.65 1.46 -7.23
C ASP A 147 -27.76 0.20 -8.14
N ASN A 148 -27.09 -0.90 -7.79
CA ASN A 148 -27.09 -2.13 -8.57
C ASN A 148 -27.92 -3.26 -7.94
N LYS A 149 -28.48 -3.03 -6.76
CA LYS A 149 -29.24 -4.06 -6.00
C LYS A 149 -30.45 -4.60 -6.76
N GLY A 150 -31.14 -3.74 -7.50
CA GLY A 150 -32.29 -4.15 -8.34
C GLY A 150 -31.90 -5.09 -9.49
N ARG A 151 -30.68 -4.98 -10.04
CA ARG A 151 -30.18 -5.90 -11.07
C ARG A 151 -29.78 -7.26 -10.49
N PHE A 152 -29.30 -7.28 -9.24
CA PHE A 152 -28.93 -8.51 -8.56
C PHE A 152 -30.17 -9.32 -8.14
N ASP A 153 -31.25 -8.66 -7.71
CA ASP A 153 -32.47 -9.29 -7.30
C ASP A 153 -33.29 -9.82 -8.49
N SER A 154 -33.27 -9.14 -9.65
CA SER A 154 -33.87 -9.65 -10.90
C SER A 154 -33.12 -10.86 -11.45
N ALA A 155 -31.77 -10.86 -11.37
CA ALA A 155 -30.94 -12.01 -11.73
C ALA A 155 -31.21 -13.24 -10.86
N ARG A 156 -31.55 -13.01 -9.58
CA ARG A 156 -31.95 -14.07 -8.64
C ARG A 156 -33.27 -14.70 -9.00
N SER A 157 -34.17 -13.94 -9.61
CA SER A 157 -35.54 -14.41 -10.00
C SER A 157 -35.56 -15.06 -11.40
N GLU A 158 -34.69 -14.63 -12.33
CA GLU A 158 -34.65 -15.18 -13.70
C GLU A 158 -33.67 -16.36 -13.86
N GLY A 159 -32.76 -16.59 -12.90
CA GLY A 159 -31.66 -17.53 -12.94
C GLY A 159 -31.98 -19.01 -12.69
N LEU A 160 -33.23 -19.47 -12.83
CA LEU A 160 -33.63 -20.88 -12.73
C LEU A 160 -33.57 -21.64 -14.04
N ARG A 161 -32.81 -21.14 -15.04
CA ARG A 161 -32.41 -21.96 -16.18
C ARG A 161 -31.12 -22.67 -15.81
N SER A 162 -31.13 -24.00 -15.93
CA SER A 162 -30.05 -24.93 -15.63
C SER A 162 -28.64 -24.31 -15.74
N VAL A 163 -28.03 -24.02 -14.59
CA VAL A 163 -26.61 -23.71 -14.51
C VAL A 163 -25.90 -24.90 -15.10
N SER A 164 -25.15 -24.71 -16.19
CA SER A 164 -24.22 -25.73 -16.66
C SER A 164 -23.25 -25.97 -15.51
N MET A 165 -23.36 -27.14 -14.86
CA MET A 165 -22.51 -27.51 -13.73
C MET A 165 -21.06 -27.81 -14.17
N GLU A 166 -20.77 -27.65 -15.45
CA GLU A 166 -19.45 -27.73 -16.06
C GLU A 166 -19.01 -26.33 -16.48
N THR A 167 -18.26 -25.67 -15.64
CA THR A 167 -17.65 -24.39 -16.01
C THR A 167 -16.48 -24.66 -16.98
N THR A 168 -16.58 -24.09 -18.18
CA THR A 168 -15.47 -24.01 -19.13
C THR A 168 -14.32 -23.24 -18.51
N VAL A 169 -13.14 -23.83 -18.52
CA VAL A 169 -11.92 -23.28 -17.95
C VAL A 169 -11.34 -22.22 -18.87
N ALA A 170 -10.95 -21.08 -18.31
CA ALA A 170 -9.97 -20.23 -18.96
C ALA A 170 -8.69 -21.05 -19.23
N ASN A 171 -8.19 -21.03 -20.46
CA ASN A 171 -6.93 -21.65 -20.84
C ASN A 171 -5.77 -20.94 -20.10
N GLY A 172 -5.43 -21.39 -18.90
CA GLY A 172 -4.34 -20.84 -18.10
C GLY A 172 -3.52 -21.95 -17.44
N SER A 173 -2.22 -21.84 -17.49
CA SER A 173 -1.32 -22.61 -16.63
C SER A 173 -1.19 -21.88 -15.31
N TYR A 174 -1.63 -22.49 -14.22
CA TYR A 174 -1.45 -21.95 -12.87
C TYR A 174 -0.13 -22.46 -12.27
N THR A 175 0.53 -21.60 -11.51
CA THR A 175 1.70 -21.99 -10.71
C THR A 175 1.32 -21.96 -9.23
N PRO A 176 1.73 -22.98 -8.43
CA PRO A 176 1.51 -22.92 -6.99
C PRO A 176 2.19 -21.67 -6.42
N PRO A 177 1.45 -20.77 -5.74
CA PRO A 177 2.07 -19.61 -5.13
C PRO A 177 2.93 -20.06 -3.95
N ARG A 178 4.06 -19.42 -3.75
CA ARG A 178 4.85 -19.62 -2.54
C ARG A 178 4.12 -18.99 -1.36
N ILE A 179 3.66 -19.81 -0.43
CA ILE A 179 3.21 -19.31 0.87
C ILE A 179 4.44 -18.77 1.59
N ALA A 180 4.39 -17.51 1.97
CA ALA A 180 5.39 -16.93 2.83
C ALA A 180 5.30 -17.63 4.20
N GLU A 181 6.23 -18.54 4.47
CA GLU A 181 6.38 -19.17 5.79
C GLU A 181 6.73 -18.09 6.80
N GLY A 182 5.74 -17.71 7.61
CA GLY A 182 5.84 -16.66 8.61
C GLY A 182 6.56 -15.45 8.03
N ASN A 183 5.82 -14.51 7.43
CA ASN A 183 6.36 -13.29 6.81
C ASN A 183 7.84 -13.46 6.45
N PRO A 184 8.24 -13.61 5.16
CA PRO A 184 9.65 -13.72 4.88
C PRO A 184 10.29 -12.57 5.65
N PRO A 185 11.24 -12.85 6.55
CA PRO A 185 11.97 -11.75 7.13
C PRO A 185 12.43 -10.92 5.95
N CYS A 186 12.51 -9.61 6.09
CA CYS A 186 13.16 -8.74 5.09
C CYS A 186 14.67 -9.09 5.09
N THR A 187 14.99 -10.37 4.81
CA THR A 187 16.23 -11.04 5.21
C THR A 187 17.33 -10.88 4.20
N ASP A 188 16.98 -10.61 2.95
CA ASP A 188 18.02 -10.32 1.96
C ASP A 188 18.40 -8.86 2.10
N ASP A 189 19.50 -8.64 2.83
CA ASP A 189 20.03 -7.33 3.16
C ASP A 189 20.87 -6.80 1.99
N ASN A 190 20.30 -6.76 0.80
CA ASN A 190 20.95 -6.37 -0.43
C ASN A 190 20.31 -5.12 -1.05
N TRP A 191 21.12 -4.28 -1.67
CA TRP A 191 20.66 -3.18 -2.50
C TRP A 191 21.01 -3.42 -3.97
N ALA A 192 20.13 -2.92 -4.84
CA ALA A 192 20.40 -2.79 -6.26
C ALA A 192 19.88 -1.42 -6.73
N PRO A 193 20.60 -0.72 -7.64
CA PRO A 193 20.12 0.54 -8.19
C PRO A 193 18.89 0.32 -9.06
N THR A 194 18.00 1.34 -9.14
CA THR A 194 16.97 1.39 -10.16
C THR A 194 17.52 1.97 -11.45
N CYS A 195 17.05 1.50 -12.59
CA CYS A 195 17.36 2.11 -13.88
C CYS A 195 16.97 3.59 -13.92
N VAL A 196 17.75 4.43 -14.58
CA VAL A 196 17.47 5.87 -14.73
C VAL A 196 17.02 6.24 -16.15
N THR A 197 17.10 5.31 -17.10
CA THR A 197 16.60 5.54 -18.47
C THR A 197 15.10 5.79 -18.43
N ASN A 198 14.66 6.92 -18.99
CA ASN A 198 13.28 7.40 -18.96
C ASN A 198 12.70 7.65 -17.54
N ALA A 199 13.54 7.65 -16.50
CA ALA A 199 13.10 8.05 -15.16
C ALA A 199 12.61 9.51 -15.18
N PRO A 200 11.63 9.87 -14.34
CA PRO A 200 11.22 11.26 -14.19
C PRO A 200 12.39 12.16 -13.79
N ALA A 201 12.33 13.43 -14.14
CA ALA A 201 13.34 14.41 -13.70
C ALA A 201 13.47 14.43 -12.17
N ALA A 202 14.67 14.73 -11.70
CA ALA A 202 15.03 14.81 -10.28
C ALA A 202 14.07 15.70 -9.49
N ARG A 203 13.61 15.24 -8.31
CA ARG A 203 12.58 15.94 -7.54
C ARG A 203 12.49 15.53 -6.08
N ILE A 204 11.93 16.44 -5.28
CA ILE A 204 11.57 16.24 -3.86
C ILE A 204 10.09 16.50 -3.64
N TYR A 205 9.53 16.08 -2.48
CA TYR A 205 8.13 16.31 -2.09
C TYR A 205 7.10 15.79 -3.13
N HIS A 206 7.50 14.81 -3.93
CA HIS A 206 6.61 14.06 -4.81
C HIS A 206 5.87 12.99 -3.99
N SER A 207 4.81 12.44 -4.54
CA SER A 207 4.13 11.27 -3.98
C SER A 207 4.55 9.99 -4.72
N ALA A 208 4.44 8.86 -4.04
CA ALA A 208 4.57 7.55 -4.64
C ALA A 208 3.47 6.61 -4.14
N VAL A 209 2.97 5.74 -5.01
CA VAL A 209 2.05 4.65 -4.68
C VAL A 209 2.51 3.36 -5.34
N TRP A 210 2.18 2.23 -4.72
CA TRP A 210 2.41 0.90 -5.30
C TRP A 210 1.11 0.34 -5.85
N THR A 211 1.12 -0.09 -7.12
CA THR A 211 -0.08 -0.59 -7.83
C THR A 211 -0.31 -2.10 -7.65
N GLY A 212 0.67 -2.81 -7.12
CA GLY A 212 0.78 -4.27 -7.14
C GLY A 212 1.82 -4.77 -8.13
N THR A 213 2.18 -3.95 -9.13
CA THR A 213 3.18 -4.28 -10.17
C THR A 213 4.15 -3.14 -10.47
N GLU A 214 3.75 -1.89 -10.26
CA GLU A 214 4.54 -0.69 -10.57
C GLU A 214 4.50 0.29 -9.41
N MET A 215 5.60 1.04 -9.22
CA MET A 215 5.63 2.25 -8.41
C MET A 215 5.29 3.45 -9.29
N ILE A 216 4.22 4.18 -8.97
CA ILE A 216 3.89 5.43 -9.65
C ILE A 216 4.37 6.58 -8.79
N VAL A 217 5.23 7.45 -9.35
CA VAL A 217 5.65 8.71 -8.73
C VAL A 217 5.04 9.88 -9.49
N TRP A 218 4.63 10.96 -8.78
CA TRP A 218 4.01 12.12 -9.42
C TRP A 218 4.20 13.41 -8.63
N GLY A 219 4.28 14.55 -9.36
CA GLY A 219 4.33 15.88 -8.80
C GLY A 219 5.65 16.21 -8.09
N GLY A 220 5.62 17.15 -7.16
CA GLY A 220 6.75 17.58 -6.36
C GLY A 220 7.43 18.85 -6.86
N ILE A 221 8.65 19.07 -6.40
CA ILE A 221 9.51 20.18 -6.76
C ILE A 221 10.71 19.63 -7.53
N GLY A 222 10.87 20.06 -8.76
CA GLY A 222 11.97 19.70 -9.66
C GLY A 222 13.12 20.69 -9.64
N VAL A 223 14.04 20.51 -10.58
CA VAL A 223 15.20 21.37 -10.77
C VAL A 223 14.77 22.84 -10.96
N GLY A 224 15.53 23.77 -10.38
CA GLY A 224 15.23 25.19 -10.42
C GLY A 224 13.99 25.59 -9.59
N PHE A 225 13.60 24.79 -8.60
CA PHE A 225 12.41 25.00 -7.75
C PHE A 225 11.08 25.01 -8.52
N GLN A 226 11.06 24.41 -9.70
CA GLN A 226 9.83 24.33 -10.51
C GLN A 226 8.90 23.27 -9.91
N TYR A 227 7.64 23.67 -9.67
CA TYR A 227 6.60 22.71 -9.35
C TYR A 227 6.26 21.92 -10.60
N VAL A 228 6.11 20.61 -10.47
CA VAL A 228 5.89 19.74 -11.62
C VAL A 228 4.55 19.01 -11.54
N ASN A 229 3.97 18.69 -12.70
CA ASN A 229 2.79 17.83 -12.87
C ASN A 229 3.11 16.61 -13.73
N THR A 230 4.37 16.27 -13.82
CA THR A 230 4.88 15.08 -14.50
C THR A 230 5.08 13.95 -13.50
N GLY A 231 5.12 12.73 -14.00
CA GLY A 231 5.38 11.55 -13.20
C GLY A 231 5.96 10.42 -14.02
N GLY A 232 6.09 9.25 -13.42
CA GLY A 232 6.51 8.03 -14.08
C GLY A 232 6.07 6.80 -13.32
N ARG A 233 6.00 5.69 -14.05
CA ARG A 233 5.71 4.35 -13.56
C ARG A 233 6.98 3.52 -13.66
N TYR A 234 7.42 2.98 -12.56
CA TYR A 234 8.58 2.10 -12.47
C TYR A 234 8.14 0.65 -12.31
N ASN A 235 8.51 -0.20 -13.23
CA ASN A 235 8.28 -1.64 -13.15
C ASN A 235 9.57 -2.35 -12.68
N PRO A 236 9.60 -2.90 -11.46
CA PRO A 236 10.79 -3.57 -10.92
C PRO A 236 11.10 -4.90 -11.61
N SER A 237 10.12 -5.56 -12.25
CA SER A 237 10.35 -6.83 -12.95
C SER A 237 11.17 -6.65 -14.23
N THR A 238 11.08 -5.48 -14.87
CA THR A 238 11.80 -5.13 -16.09
C THR A 238 12.86 -4.04 -15.85
N ASP A 239 12.96 -3.53 -14.61
CA ASP A 239 13.81 -2.40 -14.23
C ASP A 239 13.68 -1.23 -15.21
N SER A 240 12.46 -0.79 -15.49
CA SER A 240 12.20 0.22 -16.51
C SER A 240 11.18 1.26 -16.07
N TRP A 241 11.31 2.47 -16.64
CA TRP A 241 10.40 3.58 -16.42
C TRP A 241 9.56 3.88 -17.65
N THR A 242 8.29 4.21 -17.41
CA THR A 242 7.36 4.75 -18.40
C THR A 242 6.81 6.08 -17.88
N ALA A 243 6.88 7.15 -18.65
CA ALA A 243 6.31 8.44 -18.26
C ALA A 243 4.78 8.34 -18.11
N THR A 244 4.21 9.08 -17.15
CA THR A 244 2.75 9.25 -17.07
C THR A 244 2.30 10.36 -18.01
N SER A 245 1.10 10.23 -18.57
CA SER A 245 0.46 11.30 -19.36
C SER A 245 0.39 12.60 -18.57
N THR A 246 0.58 13.71 -19.26
CA THR A 246 0.34 15.07 -18.73
C THR A 246 -0.96 15.67 -19.25
N SER A 247 -1.63 15.02 -20.19
CA SER A 247 -2.94 15.45 -20.69
C SER A 247 -3.98 15.33 -19.59
N ASN A 248 -4.69 16.40 -19.29
CA ASN A 248 -5.66 16.52 -18.20
C ASN A 248 -5.08 16.20 -16.81
N ALA A 249 -3.75 16.14 -16.66
CA ALA A 249 -3.14 15.99 -15.35
C ALA A 249 -3.45 17.22 -14.46
N PRO A 250 -3.59 17.03 -13.14
CA PRO A 250 -3.74 18.15 -12.23
C PRO A 250 -2.60 19.16 -12.39
N SER A 251 -2.84 20.42 -12.03
CA SER A 251 -1.81 21.46 -12.04
C SER A 251 -0.59 21.05 -11.21
N SER A 252 0.58 21.53 -11.59
CA SER A 252 1.84 21.29 -10.88
C SER A 252 1.73 21.63 -9.38
N ARG A 253 2.23 20.74 -8.51
CA ARG A 253 2.06 20.87 -7.07
C ARG A 253 3.04 20.07 -6.24
N TYR A 254 3.24 20.50 -5.00
CA TYR A 254 3.96 19.78 -3.95
C TYR A 254 3.17 19.77 -2.65
N GLY A 255 3.54 18.90 -1.70
CA GLY A 255 2.83 18.79 -0.41
C GLY A 255 1.37 18.33 -0.56
N HIS A 256 1.05 17.71 -1.68
CA HIS A 256 -0.17 16.98 -1.95
C HIS A 256 -0.08 15.57 -1.36
N THR A 257 -1.17 14.86 -1.35
CA THR A 257 -1.22 13.44 -1.00
C THR A 257 -1.65 12.59 -2.18
N ALA A 258 -1.28 11.32 -2.16
CA ALA A 258 -1.74 10.34 -3.13
C ALA A 258 -2.13 9.04 -2.42
N VAL A 259 -3.18 8.37 -2.93
CA VAL A 259 -3.58 7.03 -2.50
C VAL A 259 -3.82 6.14 -3.72
N TRP A 260 -3.63 4.84 -3.55
CA TRP A 260 -3.95 3.83 -4.57
C TRP A 260 -5.28 3.14 -4.24
N THR A 261 -6.21 3.12 -5.19
CA THR A 261 -7.55 2.56 -5.01
C THR A 261 -7.64 1.06 -5.34
N GLY A 262 -6.61 0.52 -5.95
CA GLY A 262 -6.60 -0.80 -6.61
C GLY A 262 -6.63 -0.70 -8.13
N THR A 263 -7.09 0.44 -8.68
CA THR A 263 -7.16 0.69 -10.13
C THR A 263 -6.67 2.06 -10.54
N GLU A 264 -6.74 3.06 -9.66
CA GLU A 264 -6.36 4.45 -9.94
C GLU A 264 -5.53 5.04 -8.80
N MET A 265 -4.61 5.93 -9.12
CA MET A 265 -3.95 6.80 -8.15
C MET A 265 -4.76 8.09 -8.02
N ILE A 266 -5.25 8.38 -6.82
CA ILE A 266 -5.93 9.65 -6.54
C ILE A 266 -4.94 10.61 -5.91
N VAL A 267 -4.74 11.77 -6.54
CA VAL A 267 -3.93 12.89 -6.05
C VAL A 267 -4.85 14.01 -5.62
N TRP A 268 -4.60 14.64 -4.45
CA TRP A 268 -5.41 15.78 -4.01
C TRP A 268 -4.62 16.80 -3.19
N GLY A 269 -5.04 18.09 -3.28
CA GLY A 269 -4.52 19.19 -2.50
C GLY A 269 -3.09 19.59 -2.89
N GLY A 270 -2.34 20.11 -1.95
CA GLY A 270 -0.98 20.61 -2.16
C GLY A 270 -0.91 22.11 -2.40
N SER A 271 0.22 22.57 -2.90
CA SER A 271 0.46 23.97 -3.27
C SER A 271 1.12 24.05 -4.64
N GLY A 272 0.62 24.94 -5.49
CA GLY A 272 1.17 25.28 -6.81
C GLY A 272 2.00 26.57 -6.76
N GLY A 273 2.73 26.80 -5.69
CA GLY A 273 3.49 28.03 -5.46
C GLY A 273 2.82 28.91 -4.42
N PHE A 274 2.28 30.03 -4.82
CA PHE A 274 1.62 30.96 -3.91
C PHE A 274 0.21 30.51 -3.47
N ASN A 275 -0.40 29.61 -4.22
CA ASN A 275 -1.77 29.16 -3.97
C ASN A 275 -1.80 27.74 -3.40
N TYR A 276 -2.56 27.58 -2.33
CA TYR A 276 -2.99 26.25 -1.86
C TYR A 276 -4.09 25.71 -2.76
N LEU A 277 -4.17 24.40 -2.88
CA LEU A 277 -5.07 23.75 -3.82
C LEU A 277 -6.11 22.90 -3.10
N ASN A 278 -7.35 22.91 -3.60
CA ASN A 278 -8.44 22.01 -3.24
C ASN A 278 -8.92 21.21 -4.45
N THR A 279 -8.04 21.03 -5.42
CA THR A 279 -8.24 20.25 -6.64
C THR A 279 -7.40 19.00 -6.61
N GLY A 280 -7.76 18.02 -7.43
CA GLY A 280 -7.02 16.78 -7.57
C GLY A 280 -7.29 16.10 -8.90
N GLY A 281 -6.84 14.88 -9.05
CA GLY A 281 -7.12 14.04 -10.21
C GLY A 281 -6.94 12.57 -9.88
N ARG A 282 -7.55 11.74 -10.71
CA ARG A 282 -7.47 10.28 -10.71
C ARG A 282 -6.68 9.84 -11.94
N TYR A 283 -5.61 9.13 -11.73
CA TYR A 283 -4.77 8.57 -12.79
C TYR A 283 -5.01 7.09 -12.94
N ASN A 284 -5.41 6.67 -14.12
CA ASN A 284 -5.56 5.26 -14.47
C ASN A 284 -4.32 4.80 -15.27
N PRO A 285 -3.45 3.94 -14.70
CA PRO A 285 -2.25 3.48 -15.39
C PRO A 285 -2.52 2.55 -16.57
N SER A 286 -3.68 1.88 -16.61
CA SER A 286 -4.04 0.97 -17.72
C SER A 286 -4.36 1.72 -19.01
N THR A 287 -4.89 2.94 -18.90
CA THR A 287 -5.24 3.81 -20.03
C THR A 287 -4.31 5.00 -20.18
N ASP A 288 -3.34 5.16 -19.25
CA ASP A 288 -2.46 6.33 -19.15
C ASP A 288 -3.22 7.66 -19.22
N SER A 289 -4.31 7.79 -18.48
CA SER A 289 -5.19 8.94 -18.54
C SER A 289 -5.52 9.51 -17.16
N TRP A 290 -5.79 10.82 -17.14
CA TRP A 290 -6.22 11.55 -15.97
C TRP A 290 -7.69 11.96 -16.08
N THR A 291 -8.39 11.90 -14.96
CA THR A 291 -9.73 12.44 -14.77
C THR A 291 -9.71 13.36 -13.56
N ASP A 292 -10.27 14.57 -13.67
CA ASP A 292 -10.37 15.48 -12.54
C ASP A 292 -11.20 14.87 -11.39
N THR A 293 -10.84 15.20 -10.15
CA THR A 293 -11.71 14.95 -9.01
C THR A 293 -12.72 16.11 -8.90
N SER A 294 -14.02 15.77 -9.00
CA SER A 294 -15.14 16.66 -8.71
C SER A 294 -15.05 18.06 -9.32
N SER A 295 -15.23 18.13 -10.64
CA SER A 295 -15.41 19.42 -11.32
C SER A 295 -16.80 20.03 -11.09
N VAL A 296 -17.81 19.22 -10.78
CA VAL A 296 -19.23 19.64 -10.77
C VAL A 296 -19.71 20.02 -9.36
N GLU A 297 -19.18 19.41 -8.28
CA GLU A 297 -19.63 19.69 -6.92
C GLU A 297 -18.49 20.11 -5.96
N ARG A 298 -17.69 21.10 -6.34
CA ARG A 298 -16.67 21.70 -5.46
C ARG A 298 -17.21 22.21 -4.11
N ARG A 299 -18.53 22.26 -3.96
CA ARG A 299 -19.18 22.82 -2.76
C ARG A 299 -18.90 22.02 -1.48
N HIS A 300 -18.47 20.75 -1.58
CA HIS A 300 -18.21 19.90 -0.43
C HIS A 300 -16.75 19.44 -0.32
N ALA A 301 -15.88 19.82 -1.28
CA ALA A 301 -14.45 19.57 -1.17
C ALA A 301 -13.88 20.35 0.02
N PRO A 302 -12.95 19.76 0.79
CA PRO A 302 -12.27 20.48 1.85
C PRO A 302 -11.58 21.75 1.35
N SER A 303 -11.35 22.73 2.22
CA SER A 303 -10.59 23.94 1.90
C SER A 303 -9.22 23.61 1.33
N ALA A 304 -8.72 24.46 0.44
CA ALA A 304 -7.39 24.33 -0.16
C ALA A 304 -6.31 24.21 0.91
N ARG A 305 -5.42 23.22 0.78
CA ARG A 305 -4.44 22.89 1.81
C ARG A 305 -3.24 22.12 1.30
N ARG A 306 -2.13 22.20 2.04
CA ARG A 306 -0.96 21.31 1.89
C ARG A 306 -0.57 20.69 3.24
N GLY A 307 0.31 19.69 3.21
CA GLY A 307 0.82 19.06 4.44
C GLY A 307 -0.25 18.31 5.25
N HIS A 308 -1.38 18.01 4.62
CA HIS A 308 -2.40 17.11 5.15
C HIS A 308 -1.97 15.66 4.94
N THR A 309 -2.65 14.74 5.59
CA THR A 309 -2.47 13.30 5.36
C THR A 309 -3.67 12.71 4.62
N ALA A 310 -3.47 11.58 3.98
CA ALA A 310 -4.51 10.81 3.32
C ALA A 310 -4.38 9.33 3.59
N VAL A 311 -5.52 8.64 3.72
CA VAL A 311 -5.61 7.18 3.77
C VAL A 311 -6.68 6.68 2.82
N TRP A 312 -6.53 5.44 2.35
CA TRP A 312 -7.53 4.74 1.55
C TRP A 312 -8.24 3.69 2.41
N THR A 313 -9.57 3.74 2.44
CA THR A 313 -10.40 2.83 3.26
C THR A 313 -10.78 1.52 2.56
N GLY A 314 -10.44 1.41 1.27
CA GLY A 314 -10.97 0.38 0.36
C GLY A 314 -12.09 0.92 -0.54
N SER A 315 -12.74 2.04 -0.19
CA SER A 315 -13.82 2.66 -0.97
C SER A 315 -13.78 4.17 -1.02
N GLN A 316 -13.12 4.82 -0.06
CA GLN A 316 -13.02 6.28 0.04
C GLN A 316 -11.59 6.70 0.40
N MET A 317 -11.16 7.85 -0.14
CA MET A 317 -9.97 8.55 0.32
C MET A 317 -10.39 9.50 1.45
N ILE A 318 -9.79 9.34 2.64
CA ILE A 318 -9.99 10.28 3.76
C ILE A 318 -8.77 11.17 3.85
N ILE A 319 -8.97 12.48 3.80
CA ILE A 319 -7.92 13.46 4.08
C ILE A 319 -8.20 14.19 5.38
N TRP A 320 -7.13 14.62 6.10
CA TRP A 320 -7.30 15.42 7.31
C TRP A 320 -6.08 16.31 7.59
N GLY A 321 -6.34 17.46 8.24
CA GLY A 321 -5.29 18.35 8.72
C GLY A 321 -4.64 19.18 7.64
N GLY A 322 -3.36 19.51 7.82
CA GLY A 322 -2.60 20.40 6.94
C GLY A 322 -2.82 21.88 7.27
N ARG A 323 -2.43 22.75 6.34
CA ARG A 323 -2.61 24.21 6.49
C ARG A 323 -3.08 24.87 5.19
N ASP A 324 -3.74 26.04 5.33
CA ASP A 324 -4.23 26.89 4.25
C ASP A 324 -3.59 28.29 4.26
N GLY A 325 -2.31 28.38 4.49
CA GLY A 325 -1.57 29.62 4.69
C GLY A 325 -1.25 29.85 6.16
N SER A 326 -2.05 30.64 6.86
CA SER A 326 -1.83 30.98 8.26
C SER A 326 -2.46 29.99 9.23
N ASN A 327 -3.45 29.22 8.80
CA ASN A 327 -4.25 28.37 9.68
C ASN A 327 -3.81 26.90 9.58
N PHE A 328 -3.65 26.27 10.74
CA PHE A 328 -3.52 24.81 10.84
C PHE A 328 -4.92 24.22 11.00
N LEU A 329 -5.25 23.30 10.12
CA LEU A 329 -6.60 22.80 9.95
C LEU A 329 -6.85 21.57 10.82
N ASN A 330 -8.02 21.52 11.46
CA ASN A 330 -8.57 20.36 12.14
C ASN A 330 -9.79 19.79 11.41
N THR A 331 -9.91 20.11 10.13
CA THR A 331 -10.96 19.67 9.22
C THR A 331 -10.41 18.67 8.23
N GLY A 332 -11.30 17.87 7.67
CA GLY A 332 -10.97 16.89 6.63
C GLY A 332 -12.15 16.62 5.71
N GLY A 333 -12.02 15.61 4.88
CA GLY A 333 -13.08 15.15 4.01
C GLY A 333 -12.86 13.72 3.53
N ARG A 334 -13.96 13.10 3.14
CA ARG A 334 -14.03 11.77 2.54
C ARG A 334 -14.41 11.91 1.08
N TYR A 335 -13.58 11.44 0.19
CA TYR A 335 -13.82 11.42 -1.24
C TYR A 335 -14.23 10.03 -1.70
N ASN A 336 -15.39 9.93 -2.32
CA ASN A 336 -15.86 8.70 -2.96
C ASN A 336 -15.59 8.78 -4.48
N PRO A 337 -14.64 8.02 -5.03
CA PRO A 337 -14.32 8.08 -6.45
C PRO A 337 -15.44 7.50 -7.34
N GLY A 338 -16.26 6.59 -6.83
CA GLY A 338 -17.39 6.02 -7.60
C GLY A 338 -18.51 7.02 -7.82
N MET A 339 -18.71 7.97 -6.88
CA MET A 339 -19.72 9.03 -6.96
C MET A 339 -19.11 10.39 -7.34
N ASP A 340 -17.79 10.47 -7.44
CA ASP A 340 -17.01 11.72 -7.61
C ASP A 340 -17.45 12.83 -6.64
N SER A 341 -17.63 12.51 -5.36
CA SER A 341 -18.21 13.41 -4.37
C SER A 341 -17.41 13.45 -3.08
N TRP A 342 -17.48 14.61 -2.40
CA TRP A 342 -16.87 14.84 -1.11
C TRP A 342 -17.91 14.93 0.00
N THR A 343 -17.56 14.39 1.16
CA THR A 343 -18.30 14.57 2.43
C THR A 343 -17.32 15.07 3.48
N ALA A 344 -17.65 16.14 4.19
CA ALA A 344 -16.80 16.64 5.28
C ALA A 344 -16.69 15.60 6.39
N THR A 345 -15.54 15.58 7.10
CA THR A 345 -15.41 14.85 8.36
C THR A 345 -15.94 15.69 9.51
N SER A 346 -16.48 15.04 10.54
CA SER A 346 -16.92 15.67 11.79
C SER A 346 -15.78 16.47 12.43
N ILE A 347 -16.11 17.61 13.05
CA ILE A 347 -15.18 18.48 13.78
C ILE A 347 -15.26 18.26 15.29
N PRO A 348 -16.43 18.01 15.90
CA PRO A 348 -16.49 17.76 17.34
C PRO A 348 -15.52 16.64 17.75
N THR A 349 -14.76 16.88 18.79
CA THR A 349 -13.72 15.98 19.32
C THR A 349 -12.54 15.68 18.36
N ALA A 350 -12.49 16.29 17.17
CA ALA A 350 -11.34 16.18 16.29
C ALA A 350 -10.07 16.73 16.98
N PRO A 351 -8.89 16.16 16.73
CA PRO A 351 -7.64 16.71 17.23
C PRO A 351 -7.43 18.16 16.77
N SER A 352 -6.61 18.89 17.51
CA SER A 352 -6.23 20.27 17.12
C SER A 352 -5.55 20.30 15.74
N GLY A 353 -5.78 21.39 14.98
CA GLY A 353 -5.22 21.58 13.64
C GLY A 353 -3.69 21.50 13.63
N ARG A 354 -3.12 20.83 12.64
CA ARG A 354 -1.69 20.52 12.54
C ARG A 354 -1.24 20.17 11.13
N GLU A 355 0.07 20.31 10.87
CA GLU A 355 0.73 19.74 9.68
C GLU A 355 1.87 18.80 10.11
N ALA A 356 2.55 18.16 9.17
CA ALA A 356 3.67 17.25 9.41
C ALA A 356 3.39 16.10 10.41
N HIS A 357 2.11 15.80 10.60
CA HIS A 357 1.62 14.61 11.31
C HIS A 357 1.58 13.42 10.36
N THR A 358 1.37 12.24 10.89
CA THR A 358 1.20 11.01 10.11
C THR A 358 -0.19 10.43 10.27
N ALA A 359 -0.60 9.58 9.32
CA ALA A 359 -1.85 8.86 9.37
C ALA A 359 -1.70 7.43 8.86
N VAL A 360 -2.45 6.49 9.45
CA VAL A 360 -2.61 5.11 8.98
C VAL A 360 -4.07 4.73 8.94
N TRP A 361 -4.40 3.76 8.09
CA TRP A 361 -5.71 3.11 8.08
C TRP A 361 -5.63 1.79 8.86
N ALA A 362 -6.39 1.68 9.95
CA ALA A 362 -6.41 0.55 10.86
C ALA A 362 -7.58 -0.42 10.59
N GLY A 363 -8.03 -0.50 9.34
CA GLY A 363 -9.09 -1.41 8.88
C GLY A 363 -10.50 -0.82 9.00
N ASN A 364 -10.82 -0.09 10.05
CA ASN A 364 -12.12 0.54 10.27
C ASN A 364 -12.02 2.01 10.74
N GLU A 365 -10.83 2.49 11.04
CA GLU A 365 -10.59 3.85 11.49
C GLU A 365 -9.28 4.42 10.92
N MET A 366 -9.25 5.73 10.69
CA MET A 366 -8.03 6.47 10.41
C MET A 366 -7.42 6.93 11.73
N ILE A 367 -6.16 6.57 11.98
CA ILE A 367 -5.43 7.04 13.17
C ILE A 367 -4.45 8.10 12.71
N ILE A 368 -4.54 9.30 13.26
CA ILE A 368 -3.55 10.36 13.08
C ILE A 368 -2.77 10.59 14.37
N TRP A 369 -1.47 10.96 14.26
CA TRP A 369 -0.67 11.24 15.44
C TRP A 369 0.47 12.23 15.17
N GLY A 370 0.87 12.97 16.20
CA GLY A 370 2.00 13.89 16.15
C GLY A 370 1.74 15.13 15.31
N GLY A 371 2.79 15.68 14.73
CA GLY A 371 2.75 16.91 13.94
C GLY A 371 3.10 18.15 14.72
N ASP A 372 3.00 19.30 14.08
CA ASP A 372 3.36 20.59 14.68
C ASP A 372 2.48 21.74 14.20
N ARG A 373 2.68 22.88 14.86
CA ARG A 373 2.25 24.21 14.42
C ARG A 373 3.46 25.13 14.39
N PHE A 374 3.71 25.77 13.25
CA PHE A 374 4.79 26.74 13.09
C PHE A 374 6.22 26.20 13.32
N GLY A 375 6.45 24.88 13.28
CA GLY A 375 7.76 24.28 13.52
C GLY A 375 8.31 24.48 14.94
N SER A 376 7.44 24.76 15.92
CA SER A 376 7.84 25.03 17.31
C SER A 376 6.80 24.57 18.36
N SER A 377 5.69 24.02 17.93
CA SER A 377 4.65 23.46 18.80
C SER A 377 4.40 22.01 18.41
N TYR A 378 5.37 21.17 18.74
CA TYR A 378 5.28 19.73 18.48
C TYR A 378 4.22 19.06 19.34
N MET A 379 3.61 18.01 18.82
CA MET A 379 2.50 17.33 19.47
C MET A 379 2.79 15.85 19.68
N ASN A 380 2.31 15.31 20.82
CA ASN A 380 2.23 13.87 21.10
C ASN A 380 0.78 13.40 21.26
N THR A 381 -0.16 14.20 20.77
CA THR A 381 -1.57 13.88 20.72
C THR A 381 -1.95 13.35 19.36
N GLY A 382 -3.02 12.57 19.29
CA GLY A 382 -3.59 12.06 18.07
C GLY A 382 -5.09 11.86 18.16
N GLY A 383 -5.66 11.24 17.16
CA GLY A 383 -7.07 10.87 17.15
C GLY A 383 -7.36 9.72 16.19
N ARG A 384 -8.42 9.01 16.51
CA ARG A 384 -8.99 7.91 15.74
C ARG A 384 -10.31 8.37 15.14
N TYR A 385 -10.41 8.36 13.85
CA TYR A 385 -11.61 8.75 13.12
C TYR A 385 -12.30 7.52 12.54
N ASN A 386 -13.55 7.31 12.95
CA ASN A 386 -14.39 6.26 12.39
C ASN A 386 -15.31 6.86 11.30
N PRO A 387 -15.12 6.53 10.01
CA PRO A 387 -15.92 7.09 8.93
C PRO A 387 -17.37 6.57 8.89
N THR A 388 -17.66 5.44 9.53
CA THR A 388 -19.03 4.87 9.57
C THR A 388 -19.92 5.69 10.50
N THR A 389 -19.40 6.10 11.66
CA THR A 389 -20.13 6.89 12.65
C THR A 389 -19.86 8.39 12.52
N ASP A 390 -18.89 8.78 11.69
CA ASP A 390 -18.39 10.16 11.53
C ASP A 390 -17.98 10.79 12.88
N THR A 391 -17.23 10.04 13.69
CA THR A 391 -16.81 10.47 15.04
C THR A 391 -15.30 10.35 15.23
N TRP A 392 -14.78 11.21 16.12
CA TRP A 392 -13.39 11.17 16.55
C TRP A 392 -13.31 10.70 18.01
N ALA A 393 -12.29 9.92 18.32
CA ALA A 393 -11.84 9.60 19.67
C ALA A 393 -10.36 10.00 19.80
N ALA A 394 -9.97 10.62 20.92
CA ALA A 394 -8.57 10.95 21.16
C ALA A 394 -7.75 9.66 21.36
N THR A 395 -6.46 9.68 20.98
CA THR A 395 -5.50 8.65 21.39
C THR A 395 -4.95 8.98 22.76
N SER A 396 -4.65 7.94 23.56
CA SER A 396 -3.96 8.10 24.84
C SER A 396 -2.64 8.88 24.67
N THR A 397 -2.31 9.72 25.63
CA THR A 397 -1.01 10.39 25.77
C THR A 397 -0.15 9.74 26.83
N SER A 398 -0.72 8.82 27.62
CA SER A 398 0.03 8.05 28.61
C SER A 398 1.05 7.16 27.92
N THR A 399 2.30 7.26 28.30
CA THR A 399 3.44 6.55 27.71
C THR A 399 3.64 6.77 26.19
N ALA A 400 2.92 7.74 25.60
CA ALA A 400 3.12 8.12 24.21
C ALA A 400 4.56 8.64 23.99
N PRO A 401 5.13 8.47 22.79
CA PRO A 401 6.41 9.09 22.47
C PRO A 401 6.40 10.60 22.67
N SER A 402 7.59 11.21 22.87
CA SER A 402 7.73 12.66 22.97
C SER A 402 7.06 13.37 21.79
N PRO A 403 6.54 14.60 21.97
CA PRO A 403 5.99 15.40 20.89
C PRO A 403 6.94 15.50 19.72
N ARG A 404 6.45 15.31 18.48
CA ARG A 404 7.29 15.31 17.27
C ARG A 404 6.54 15.54 15.98
N ALA A 405 7.28 16.01 14.97
CA ALA A 405 6.84 16.12 13.59
C ALA A 405 7.85 15.42 12.65
N LEU A 406 7.51 15.27 11.35
CA LEU A 406 8.39 14.69 10.32
C LEU A 406 8.91 13.29 10.67
N HIS A 407 8.21 12.57 11.52
CA HIS A 407 8.38 11.17 11.80
C HIS A 407 7.69 10.32 10.74
N THR A 408 8.00 9.05 10.69
CA THR A 408 7.31 8.09 9.82
C THR A 408 6.40 7.17 10.62
N VAL A 409 5.48 6.53 9.92
CA VAL A 409 4.49 5.63 10.49
C VAL A 409 4.25 4.44 9.58
N VAL A 410 4.02 3.28 10.17
CA VAL A 410 3.50 2.09 9.49
C VAL A 410 2.36 1.47 10.31
N TRP A 411 1.47 0.77 9.63
CA TRP A 411 0.47 -0.08 10.26
C TRP A 411 0.93 -1.55 10.22
N ALA A 412 1.18 -2.12 11.39
CA ALA A 412 1.69 -3.49 11.56
C ALA A 412 0.56 -4.52 11.79
N GLY A 413 -0.63 -4.26 11.23
CA GLY A 413 -1.78 -5.17 11.29
C GLY A 413 -2.62 -5.05 12.58
N SER A 414 -2.01 -4.79 13.72
CA SER A 414 -2.69 -4.57 15.01
C SER A 414 -2.22 -3.33 15.75
N GLU A 415 -1.07 -2.77 15.34
CA GLU A 415 -0.43 -1.61 15.99
C GLU A 415 0.03 -0.59 14.95
N MET A 416 -0.06 0.67 15.31
CA MET A 416 0.60 1.77 14.60
C MET A 416 2.01 1.95 15.20
N ILE A 417 3.04 1.87 14.37
CA ILE A 417 4.43 2.08 14.78
C ILE A 417 4.90 3.42 14.25
N VAL A 418 5.28 4.34 15.14
CA VAL A 418 5.89 5.63 14.80
C VAL A 418 7.36 5.63 15.17
N TRP A 419 8.22 6.28 14.34
CA TRP A 419 9.64 6.37 14.66
C TRP A 419 10.31 7.62 14.07
N GLY A 420 11.35 8.10 14.76
CA GLY A 420 12.14 9.24 14.30
C GLY A 420 11.43 10.58 14.38
N GLY A 421 11.79 11.50 13.49
CA GLY A 421 11.25 12.86 13.44
C GLY A 421 12.08 13.87 14.20
N VAL A 422 11.49 15.02 14.51
CA VAL A 422 12.16 16.16 15.17
C VAL A 422 11.25 16.79 16.20
N ASN A 423 11.84 17.36 17.25
CA ASN A 423 11.20 18.23 18.24
C ASN A 423 12.17 19.31 18.71
N ASP A 424 11.82 20.02 19.81
CA ASP A 424 12.65 21.09 20.39
C ASP A 424 14.05 20.60 20.84
N SER A 425 14.19 19.30 21.13
CA SER A 425 15.48 18.69 21.51
C SER A 425 16.34 18.29 20.30
N GLY A 426 15.83 18.43 19.07
CA GLY A 426 16.47 18.04 17.83
C GLY A 426 15.87 16.80 17.18
N VAL A 427 16.64 16.17 16.29
CA VAL A 427 16.21 14.94 15.59
C VAL A 427 16.22 13.74 16.52
N LEU A 428 15.32 12.79 16.28
CA LEU A 428 15.00 11.69 17.20
C LEU A 428 15.34 10.32 16.58
N ASN A 429 15.78 9.38 17.45
CA ASN A 429 15.93 7.95 17.17
C ASN A 429 15.03 7.08 18.05
N THR A 430 13.99 7.68 18.63
CA THR A 430 13.01 7.03 19.47
C THR A 430 11.70 6.84 18.71
N GLY A 431 10.87 5.92 19.17
CA GLY A 431 9.55 5.66 18.60
C GLY A 431 8.59 5.05 19.61
N GLY A 432 7.45 4.60 19.13
CA GLY A 432 6.47 3.88 19.93
C GLY A 432 5.49 3.09 19.07
N ARG A 433 4.90 2.09 19.71
CA ARG A 433 3.85 1.23 19.16
C ARG A 433 2.53 1.59 19.87
N TYR A 434 1.54 1.89 19.09
CA TYR A 434 0.19 2.22 19.57
C TYR A 434 -0.79 1.12 19.20
N ASN A 435 -1.42 0.52 20.20
CA ASN A 435 -2.51 -0.43 20.01
C ASN A 435 -3.85 0.30 20.14
N SER A 436 -4.62 0.36 19.04
CA SER A 436 -5.90 1.08 19.01
C SER A 436 -7.02 0.36 19.79
N GLY A 437 -6.91 -0.95 19.95
CA GLY A 437 -7.91 -1.73 20.69
C GLY A 437 -7.86 -1.51 22.21
N SER A 438 -6.65 -1.32 22.77
CA SER A 438 -6.42 -1.03 24.19
C SER A 438 -6.17 0.45 24.50
N ASP A 439 -6.01 1.30 23.48
CA ASP A 439 -5.61 2.70 23.58
C ASP A 439 -4.32 2.91 24.41
N THR A 440 -3.30 2.10 24.13
CA THR A 440 -2.04 2.09 24.89
C THR A 440 -0.83 2.25 23.98
N TRP A 441 0.22 2.87 24.54
CA TRP A 441 1.51 3.01 23.88
C TRP A 441 2.58 2.18 24.58
N ILE A 442 3.49 1.62 23.79
CA ILE A 442 4.72 0.96 24.23
C ILE A 442 5.88 1.58 23.47
N ALA A 443 6.92 2.04 24.17
CA ALA A 443 8.12 2.59 23.53
C ALA A 443 8.82 1.50 22.68
N THR A 444 9.40 1.88 21.53
CA THR A 444 10.30 0.98 20.79
C THR A 444 11.68 1.02 21.41
N SER A 445 12.40 -0.11 21.35
CA SER A 445 13.82 -0.19 21.72
C SER A 445 14.64 0.87 20.97
N THR A 446 15.65 1.42 21.65
CA THR A 446 16.67 2.30 21.06
C THR A 446 18.00 1.57 20.85
N SER A 447 18.12 0.32 21.35
CA SER A 447 19.30 -0.51 21.14
C SER A 447 19.42 -0.88 19.66
N ASN A 448 20.57 -0.58 19.07
CA ASN A 448 20.86 -0.77 17.64
C ASN A 448 19.90 -0.02 16.69
N ALA A 449 19.08 0.90 17.19
CA ALA A 449 18.25 1.74 16.35
C ALA A 449 19.11 2.61 15.42
N PRO A 450 18.63 2.95 14.22
CA PRO A 450 19.34 3.90 13.35
C PRO A 450 19.59 5.23 14.05
N SER A 451 20.59 5.98 13.58
CA SER A 451 20.84 7.35 14.06
C SER A 451 19.58 8.21 13.97
N ALA A 452 19.47 9.18 14.87
CA ALA A 452 18.34 10.13 14.90
C ALA A 452 18.19 10.83 13.55
N ARG A 453 16.95 10.91 13.05
CA ARG A 453 16.66 11.43 11.72
C ARG A 453 15.23 11.90 11.50
N GLN A 454 15.08 12.79 10.51
CA GLN A 454 13.82 13.26 9.95
C GLN A 454 13.85 13.14 8.43
N PHE A 455 12.70 13.31 7.74
CA PHE A 455 12.58 13.21 6.28
C PHE A 455 13.06 11.87 5.69
N HIS A 456 13.10 10.84 6.52
CA HIS A 456 13.34 9.47 6.10
C HIS A 456 12.05 8.85 5.58
N ALA A 457 12.16 7.71 4.90
CA ALA A 457 11.01 6.92 4.50
C ALA A 457 10.90 5.66 5.38
N SER A 458 9.70 5.11 5.49
CA SER A 458 9.47 3.81 6.10
C SER A 458 8.43 3.00 5.33
N VAL A 459 8.60 1.68 5.35
CA VAL A 459 7.65 0.72 4.81
C VAL A 459 7.44 -0.41 5.82
N TRP A 460 6.28 -1.07 5.72
CA TRP A 460 6.00 -2.31 6.45
C TRP A 460 6.13 -3.50 5.51
N CYS A 461 7.04 -4.42 5.79
CA CYS A 461 7.28 -5.60 4.96
C CYS A 461 6.47 -6.84 5.37
N GLY A 462 5.59 -6.66 6.35
CA GLY A 462 4.73 -7.73 6.88
C GLY A 462 5.18 -8.23 8.27
N SER A 463 6.48 -8.18 8.60
CA SER A 463 7.05 -8.56 9.91
C SER A 463 7.88 -7.46 10.55
N GLU A 464 8.44 -6.55 9.76
CA GLU A 464 9.35 -5.51 10.22
C GLU A 464 8.99 -4.15 9.60
N MET A 465 9.25 -3.07 10.35
CA MET A 465 9.29 -1.73 9.83
C MET A 465 10.70 -1.46 9.29
N ILE A 466 10.82 -1.19 8.01
CA ILE A 466 12.09 -0.78 7.42
C ILE A 466 12.11 0.75 7.37
N VAL A 467 13.15 1.35 7.94
CA VAL A 467 13.42 2.79 7.90
C VAL A 467 14.69 3.02 7.10
N TRP A 468 14.69 3.99 6.18
CA TRP A 468 15.90 4.29 5.40
C TRP A 468 16.01 5.77 5.02
N GLY A 469 17.27 6.25 4.91
CA GLY A 469 17.58 7.62 4.49
C GLY A 469 17.17 8.66 5.52
N GLY A 470 16.92 9.89 5.07
CA GLY A 470 16.62 11.05 5.90
C GLY A 470 17.89 11.72 6.45
N SER A 471 17.79 13.00 6.82
CA SER A 471 18.89 13.78 7.40
C SER A 471 20.22 13.65 6.63
N GLY A 472 20.16 13.44 5.31
CA GLY A 472 21.34 13.36 4.45
C GLY A 472 22.20 12.10 4.65
N VAL A 473 21.64 10.97 5.08
CA VAL A 473 22.35 9.69 5.23
C VAL A 473 21.80 8.61 4.28
N ASN A 474 22.62 7.56 4.03
CA ASN A 474 22.27 6.38 3.25
C ASN A 474 22.18 5.10 4.10
N THR A 475 21.93 5.25 5.37
CA THR A 475 21.77 4.17 6.33
C THR A 475 20.31 3.95 6.68
N GLY A 476 19.98 2.79 7.22
CA GLY A 476 18.64 2.47 7.68
C GLY A 476 18.63 1.41 8.78
N GLY A 477 17.47 0.90 9.09
CA GLY A 477 17.29 -0.20 10.01
C GLY A 477 15.94 -0.88 9.85
N ARG A 478 15.89 -2.12 10.29
CA ARG A 478 14.70 -2.97 10.34
C ARG A 478 14.31 -3.16 11.80
N TYR A 479 13.09 -2.82 12.13
CA TYR A 479 12.54 -2.98 13.47
C TYR A 479 11.52 -4.11 13.48
N ASN A 480 11.77 -5.11 14.31
CA ASN A 480 10.84 -6.21 14.54
C ASN A 480 10.03 -5.94 15.84
N PRO A 481 8.72 -5.68 15.75
CA PRO A 481 7.91 -5.37 16.91
C PRO A 481 7.64 -6.57 17.82
N THR A 482 7.79 -7.80 17.33
CA THR A 482 7.61 -9.00 18.14
C THR A 482 8.75 -9.20 19.13
N THR A 483 9.99 -8.91 18.71
CA THR A 483 11.19 -9.05 19.53
C THR A 483 11.66 -7.73 20.15
N ASP A 484 11.07 -6.59 19.74
CA ASP A 484 11.47 -5.23 20.07
C ASP A 484 12.96 -4.95 19.74
N MET A 485 13.43 -5.47 18.60
CA MET A 485 14.84 -5.38 18.21
C MET A 485 15.00 -4.63 16.87
N TRP A 486 16.14 -3.94 16.76
CA TRP A 486 16.60 -3.32 15.53
C TRP A 486 17.77 -4.09 14.93
N ALA A 487 17.79 -4.21 13.60
CA ALA A 487 18.92 -4.63 12.80
C ALA A 487 19.24 -3.54 11.77
N ALA A 488 20.52 -3.23 11.56
CA ALA A 488 20.92 -2.26 10.54
C ALA A 488 20.61 -2.81 9.14
N THR A 489 20.32 -1.92 8.18
CA THR A 489 20.32 -2.27 6.74
C THR A 489 21.72 -2.18 6.17
N SER A 490 22.03 -3.03 5.17
CA SER A 490 23.27 -2.93 4.40
C SER A 490 23.46 -1.52 3.83
N THR A 491 24.71 -1.11 3.73
CA THR A 491 25.14 0.10 3.01
C THR A 491 25.86 -0.23 1.71
N ILE A 492 26.11 -1.53 1.45
CA ILE A 492 26.74 -1.99 0.20
C ILE A 492 25.72 -1.80 -0.92
N ASP A 493 26.11 -1.12 -1.98
CA ASP A 493 25.29 -0.78 -3.13
C ASP A 493 24.02 0.03 -2.79
N ALA A 494 23.91 0.53 -1.56
CA ALA A 494 22.83 1.40 -1.16
C ALA A 494 22.83 2.69 -1.99
N PRO A 495 21.67 3.25 -2.33
CA PRO A 495 21.60 4.54 -3.00
C PRO A 495 22.33 5.62 -2.20
N GLU A 496 22.79 6.65 -2.90
CA GLU A 496 23.39 7.80 -2.23
C GLU A 496 22.47 8.41 -1.16
N ALA A 497 23.09 9.03 -0.16
CA ALA A 497 22.41 9.68 0.94
C ALA A 497 21.35 10.67 0.45
N ARG A 498 20.16 10.64 1.03
CA ARG A 498 19.03 11.46 0.57
C ARG A 498 17.98 11.69 1.65
N GLU A 499 17.25 12.78 1.50
CA GLU A 499 16.07 13.10 2.29
C GLU A 499 14.88 13.47 1.39
N THR A 500 13.65 13.49 1.93
CA THR A 500 12.43 13.84 1.16
C THR A 500 12.17 12.99 -0.08
N HIS A 501 12.77 11.80 -0.11
CA HIS A 501 12.49 10.75 -1.08
C HIS A 501 11.21 10.00 -0.70
N THR A 502 10.72 9.17 -1.60
CA THR A 502 9.61 8.26 -1.32
C THR A 502 10.08 6.81 -1.28
N ALA A 503 9.33 5.98 -0.56
CA ALA A 503 9.53 4.54 -0.56
C ALA A 503 8.17 3.83 -0.66
N VAL A 504 8.15 2.69 -1.36
CA VAL A 504 7.02 1.76 -1.41
C VAL A 504 7.50 0.35 -1.13
N TRP A 505 6.62 -0.49 -0.59
CA TRP A 505 6.86 -1.93 -0.47
C TRP A 505 6.17 -2.67 -1.61
N SER A 506 6.93 -3.44 -2.40
CA SER A 506 6.43 -4.18 -3.57
C SER A 506 5.78 -5.52 -3.22
N GLY A 507 5.90 -5.96 -1.97
CA GLY A 507 5.58 -7.33 -1.53
C GLY A 507 6.83 -8.18 -1.30
N SER A 508 7.98 -7.82 -1.91
CA SER A 508 9.27 -8.50 -1.77
C SER A 508 10.45 -7.57 -1.51
N GLU A 509 10.35 -6.30 -1.88
CA GLU A 509 11.45 -5.32 -1.77
C GLU A 509 10.91 -3.93 -1.44
N MET A 510 11.73 -3.13 -0.76
CA MET A 510 11.51 -1.69 -0.60
C MET A 510 12.12 -0.97 -1.79
N ILE A 511 11.32 -0.20 -2.52
CA ILE A 511 11.78 0.61 -3.64
C ILE A 511 11.81 2.06 -3.18
N VAL A 512 13.00 2.68 -3.18
CA VAL A 512 13.19 4.11 -2.87
C VAL A 512 13.50 4.88 -4.15
N TRP A 513 12.99 6.12 -4.27
CA TRP A 513 13.28 6.95 -5.44
C TRP A 513 13.23 8.45 -5.14
N GLY A 514 14.03 9.20 -5.90
CA GLY A 514 14.04 10.66 -5.84
C GLY A 514 14.65 11.20 -4.54
N GLY A 515 14.19 12.37 -4.12
CA GLY A 515 14.72 13.06 -2.95
C GLY A 515 15.83 14.02 -3.29
N GLY A 516 16.52 14.51 -2.29
CA GLY A 516 17.66 15.42 -2.44
C GLY A 516 18.78 15.11 -1.46
N ASN A 517 19.99 15.54 -1.82
CA ASN A 517 21.19 15.45 -1.01
C ASN A 517 22.02 16.72 -1.18
N ASN A 518 22.34 17.40 -0.06
CA ASN A 518 23.25 18.56 -0.03
C ASN A 518 23.04 19.55 -1.19
N ASN A 519 21.81 20.00 -1.42
CA ASN A 519 21.41 20.91 -2.49
C ASN A 519 21.32 20.30 -3.92
N THR A 520 21.42 18.99 -4.04
CA THR A 520 21.24 18.29 -5.32
C THR A 520 19.93 17.49 -5.29
N LEU A 521 19.10 17.64 -6.31
CA LEU A 521 17.94 16.80 -6.52
C LEU A 521 18.32 15.51 -7.24
N LEU A 522 17.65 14.42 -6.91
CA LEU A 522 17.96 13.08 -7.40
C LEU A 522 16.83 12.53 -8.27
N ASN A 523 17.21 11.85 -9.35
CA ASN A 523 16.33 11.02 -10.18
C ASN A 523 16.77 9.55 -10.14
N THR A 524 17.59 9.21 -9.17
CA THR A 524 18.09 7.86 -8.89
C THR A 524 17.23 7.22 -7.81
N GLY A 525 17.30 5.90 -7.71
CA GLY A 525 16.66 5.13 -6.66
C GLY A 525 17.40 3.84 -6.35
N GLY A 526 16.81 3.02 -5.50
CA GLY A 526 17.33 1.70 -5.18
C GLY A 526 16.23 0.76 -4.72
N ARG A 527 16.54 -0.52 -4.81
CA ARG A 527 15.70 -1.65 -4.43
C ARG A 527 16.41 -2.39 -3.32
N TYR A 528 15.75 -2.55 -2.20
CA TYR A 528 16.26 -3.24 -1.02
C TYR A 528 15.45 -4.50 -0.77
N GLY A 529 16.09 -5.65 -0.87
CA GLY A 529 15.46 -6.96 -0.73
C GLY A 529 16.25 -8.04 -1.46
N PRO A 530 15.61 -9.11 -1.96
CA PRO A 530 16.25 -10.16 -2.74
C PRO A 530 16.99 -9.58 -3.95
N ALA A 531 18.15 -10.15 -4.27
CA ALA A 531 18.91 -9.73 -5.44
C ALA A 531 18.05 -9.76 -6.70
N PRO A 532 18.00 -8.68 -7.49
CA PRO A 532 17.14 -8.62 -8.67
C PRO A 532 17.61 -9.60 -9.74
N ALA A 533 16.67 -10.24 -10.41
CA ALA A 533 16.95 -11.13 -11.54
C ALA A 533 17.45 -10.38 -12.79
N VAL A 534 17.25 -9.06 -12.85
CA VAL A 534 17.61 -8.20 -13.98
C VAL A 534 18.46 -7.04 -13.47
N THR A 535 19.59 -6.80 -14.11
CA THR A 535 20.47 -5.66 -13.85
C THR A 535 20.35 -4.64 -14.97
N CYS A 536 20.23 -3.36 -14.61
CA CYS A 536 20.27 -2.27 -15.58
C CYS A 536 21.63 -2.22 -16.30
N PRO A 537 21.67 -1.90 -17.62
CA PRO A 537 22.93 -1.54 -18.26
C PRO A 537 23.62 -0.38 -17.53
N PRO A 538 24.95 -0.31 -17.50
CA PRO A 538 25.66 0.74 -16.78
C PRO A 538 25.18 2.13 -17.17
N THR A 539 24.81 2.91 -16.20
CA THR A 539 24.19 4.23 -16.33
C THR A 539 25.17 5.25 -16.89
N PRO A 540 24.79 6.11 -17.85
CA PRO A 540 25.51 7.34 -18.10
C PRO A 540 25.48 8.21 -16.83
N THR A 541 26.62 8.76 -16.44
CA THR A 541 26.78 9.59 -15.25
C THR A 541 25.72 10.70 -15.20
N ALA A 542 24.91 10.73 -14.16
CA ALA A 542 23.86 11.72 -14.00
C ALA A 542 24.43 13.14 -14.03
N THR A 543 23.85 14.01 -14.82
CA THR A 543 24.22 15.45 -14.80
C THR A 543 23.69 16.05 -13.49
N ILE A 544 24.60 16.34 -12.57
CA ILE A 544 24.29 16.93 -11.26
C ILE A 544 24.05 18.42 -11.46
N THR A 545 22.82 18.88 -11.22
CA THR A 545 22.51 20.32 -11.18
C THR A 545 22.44 20.78 -9.72
N PRO A 546 23.22 21.79 -9.30
CA PRO A 546 23.22 22.25 -7.91
C PRO A 546 21.84 22.76 -7.45
N PHE A 547 21.48 22.36 -6.26
CA PHE A 547 20.24 22.76 -5.59
C PHE A 547 20.56 23.73 -4.44
N PHE A 548 20.02 24.94 -4.48
CA PHE A 548 20.13 25.90 -3.38
C PHE A 548 18.89 25.80 -2.47
N ARG A 549 19.12 25.44 -1.22
CA ARG A 549 18.08 25.46 -0.19
C ARG A 549 17.66 26.90 0.07
N PRO A 550 16.36 27.27 -0.03
CA PRO A 550 15.95 28.62 0.38
C PRO A 550 16.23 28.79 1.87
N THR A 551 17.02 29.82 2.21
CA THR A 551 17.14 30.27 3.58
C THR A 551 15.74 30.68 4.07
N PRO A 552 15.33 30.29 5.28
CA PRO A 552 14.10 30.79 5.86
C PRO A 552 14.10 32.31 5.84
N ALA A 553 13.05 32.92 5.34
CA ALA A 553 12.93 34.38 5.35
C ALA A 553 13.16 34.90 6.78
N PRO A 554 13.99 35.96 6.96
CA PRO A 554 14.22 36.53 8.25
C PRO A 554 12.87 36.94 8.88
N ARG A 555 12.66 36.58 10.13
CA ARG A 555 11.47 36.97 10.89
C ARG A 555 11.35 38.50 10.89
N PRO A 556 10.18 39.09 10.62
CA PRO A 556 10.00 40.51 10.84
C PRO A 556 10.31 40.82 12.34
N ARG A 557 11.22 41.78 12.58
CA ARG A 557 11.49 42.26 13.93
C ARG A 557 10.17 42.83 14.49
N PRO A 558 9.89 42.59 15.78
CA PRO A 558 8.81 43.31 16.45
C PRO A 558 9.10 44.82 16.34
N THR A 559 8.21 45.56 15.71
CA THR A 559 8.23 47.01 15.74
C THR A 559 7.80 47.42 17.14
N HIS A 560 8.76 47.93 17.94
CA HIS A 560 8.46 48.65 19.14
C HIS A 560 7.70 49.92 18.75
N SER A 561 6.45 50.04 19.16
CA SER A 561 5.72 51.31 19.13
C SER A 561 6.40 52.28 20.09
N PRO A 562 6.64 53.56 19.70
CA PRO A 562 7.16 54.55 20.62
C PRO A 562 6.12 54.84 21.69
N PRO A 563 6.54 55.19 22.93
CA PRO A 563 5.62 55.58 24.01
C PRO A 563 4.90 56.89 23.63
N PRO A 564 3.68 57.12 24.15
CA PRO A 564 2.95 58.34 23.90
C PRO A 564 3.67 59.55 24.53
N PRO A 565 3.59 60.74 23.91
CA PRO A 565 4.20 61.93 24.50
C PRO A 565 3.48 62.36 25.80
N SER A 566 4.28 62.87 26.75
CA SER A 566 3.90 63.39 28.05
C SER A 566 3.01 64.61 27.99
#